data_5f55b099fe80bf2211db8497509a65c9
#
_entry.id   5f55b099fe80bf2211db8497509a65c9
#
_cell.length_a   1.000
_cell.length_b   1.000
_cell.length_c   1.000
_cell.angle_alpha   90.00
_cell.angle_beta   90.00
_cell.angle_gamma   90.00
#
_symmetry.space_group_name_H-M   'P 1'
#
loop_
_entity.id
_entity.type
_entity.pdbx_description
1 polymer ?
#
loop_
_entity_poly.entity_id
_entity_poly.type
_entity_poly.pdbx_seq_one_letter_code
_entity_poly.pdbx_strand_id
1 'polypeptide(L)'
;MTTKPESLQKFYCGQNQIIKIENLPKSLQLFDCNYNQITKIENLPESLQEFDCNYNQITKIENLTESLQVFECSDNQITKIENLPASLREFWCNYNQITKIENLPA
;
A
#
# COMPACT_ATOMS: atom_id res chain seq x y z
N MET A 1 8.14 -12.07 18.22
CA MET A 1 9.02 -10.94 17.95
C MET A 1 8.22 -9.75 17.44
N THR A 2 8.37 -8.64 18.05
CA THR A 2 7.51 -7.51 17.77
C THR A 2 8.20 -6.35 17.06
N THR A 3 9.52 -6.38 16.95
CA THR A 3 10.27 -5.30 16.31
C THR A 3 10.95 -5.78 15.05
N LYS A 4 10.99 -4.92 14.05
CA LYS A 4 11.74 -5.15 12.83
C LYS A 4 13.12 -4.51 12.96
N PRO A 5 14.14 -5.00 12.21
CA PRO A 5 15.43 -4.32 12.20
C PRO A 5 15.27 -2.87 11.72
N GLU A 6 15.93 -1.93 12.40
CA GLU A 6 15.76 -0.52 12.07
C GLU A 6 16.38 -0.13 10.74
N SER A 7 17.26 -0.95 10.19
CA SER A 7 17.90 -0.67 8.91
C SER A 7 17.27 -1.41 7.74
N LEU A 8 16.18 -2.13 7.97
CA LEU A 8 15.52 -2.90 6.91
C LEU A 8 14.95 -1.97 5.86
N GLN A 9 15.28 -2.20 4.59
CA GLN A 9 14.82 -1.37 3.49
C GLN A 9 13.75 -2.05 2.65
N LYS A 10 13.74 -3.38 2.59
CA LYS A 10 12.76 -4.11 1.80
C LYS A 10 12.17 -5.24 2.61
N PHE A 11 10.86 -5.37 2.59
CA PHE A 11 10.15 -6.38 3.37
C PHE A 11 9.10 -7.05 2.51
N TYR A 12 9.27 -8.33 2.27
CA TYR A 12 8.36 -9.14 1.47
C TYR A 12 7.67 -10.14 2.37
N CYS A 13 6.37 -10.00 2.55
CA CYS A 13 5.60 -10.90 3.40
C CYS A 13 4.34 -11.40 2.70
N GLY A 14 4.42 -11.58 1.40
CA GLY A 14 3.28 -12.07 0.63
C GLY A 14 2.85 -13.47 0.99
N GLN A 15 1.62 -13.82 0.61
CA GLN A 15 1.04 -15.15 0.81
C GLN A 15 1.02 -15.57 2.27
N ASN A 16 0.51 -14.72 3.11
CA ASN A 16 0.30 -14.98 4.52
C ASN A 16 -1.16 -14.69 4.88
N GLN A 17 -1.44 -14.47 6.14
CA GLN A 17 -2.79 -14.20 6.62
C GLN A 17 -2.82 -12.89 7.42
N ILE A 18 -2.03 -11.92 6.98
CA ILE A 18 -1.93 -10.63 7.66
C ILE A 18 -3.23 -9.86 7.45
N ILE A 19 -3.79 -9.35 8.54
CA ILE A 19 -5.02 -8.57 8.49
C ILE A 19 -4.79 -7.09 8.77
N LYS A 20 -3.63 -6.73 9.28
CA LYS A 20 -3.37 -5.37 9.73
C LYS A 20 -1.91 -4.99 9.51
N ILE A 21 -1.68 -3.78 8.99
CA ILE A 21 -0.34 -3.25 8.81
C ILE A 21 0.05 -2.52 10.09
N GLU A 22 1.15 -2.95 10.72
CA GLU A 22 1.64 -2.31 11.93
C GLU A 22 3.11 -2.61 12.15
N ASN A 23 3.76 -1.78 12.92
CA ASN A 23 5.14 -2.00 13.38
C ASN A 23 6.16 -2.11 12.25
N LEU A 24 5.96 -1.40 11.15
CA LEU A 24 6.94 -1.36 10.09
C LEU A 24 8.10 -0.43 10.47
N PRO A 25 9.34 -0.78 10.10
CA PRO A 25 10.49 0.07 10.45
C PRO A 25 10.49 1.37 9.66
N LYS A 26 11.05 2.41 10.26
CA LYS A 26 11.09 3.75 9.65
C LYS A 26 12.02 3.83 8.45
N SER A 27 12.90 2.87 8.28
CA SER A 27 13.84 2.83 7.15
C SER A 27 13.27 2.16 5.91
N LEU A 28 12.06 1.60 6.01
CA LEU A 28 11.51 0.75 4.94
C LEU A 28 11.23 1.57 3.68
N GLN A 29 11.72 1.09 2.55
CA GLN A 29 11.52 1.73 1.26
C GLN A 29 10.60 0.91 0.35
N LEU A 30 10.56 -0.42 0.51
CA LEU A 30 9.67 -1.28 -0.24
C LEU A 30 8.93 -2.22 0.71
N PHE A 31 7.62 -2.29 0.57
CA PHE A 31 6.78 -3.19 1.37
C PHE A 31 5.87 -3.96 0.43
N ASP A 32 6.06 -5.27 0.36
CA ASP A 32 5.25 -6.17 -0.45
C ASP A 32 4.47 -7.09 0.47
N CYS A 33 3.16 -6.86 0.53
CA CYS A 33 2.25 -7.68 1.32
C CYS A 33 1.16 -8.28 0.44
N ASN A 34 1.50 -8.64 -0.79
CA ASN A 34 0.56 -9.26 -1.72
C ASN A 34 0.00 -10.56 -1.14
N TYR A 35 -1.26 -10.88 -1.47
CA TYR A 35 -1.91 -12.11 -1.05
C TYR A 35 -1.97 -12.25 0.47
N ASN A 36 -2.65 -11.32 1.08
CA ASN A 36 -2.97 -11.36 2.50
C ASN A 36 -4.46 -11.03 2.66
N GLN A 37 -4.87 -10.60 3.83
CA GLN A 37 -6.26 -10.29 4.13
C GLN A 37 -6.39 -8.89 4.72
N ILE A 38 -5.55 -7.98 4.27
CA ILE A 38 -5.51 -6.60 4.77
C ILE A 38 -6.75 -5.86 4.27
N THR A 39 -7.42 -5.16 5.18
CA THR A 39 -8.64 -4.41 4.84
C THR A 39 -8.43 -2.91 4.82
N LYS A 40 -7.33 -2.42 5.36
CA LYS A 40 -7.14 -0.99 5.56
C LYS A 40 -5.68 -0.60 5.38
N ILE A 41 -5.45 0.49 4.66
CA ILE A 41 -4.10 1.05 4.53
C ILE A 41 -3.87 1.98 5.72
N GLU A 42 -2.84 1.68 6.51
CA GLU A 42 -2.52 2.45 7.70
C GLU A 42 -1.08 2.21 8.12
N ASN A 43 -0.55 3.09 8.90
CA ASN A 43 0.77 2.92 9.56
C ASN A 43 1.92 2.70 8.59
N LEU A 44 1.84 3.27 7.39
CA LEU A 44 2.94 3.20 6.43
C LEU A 44 4.05 4.17 6.85
N PRO A 45 5.32 3.73 6.80
CA PRO A 45 6.41 4.65 7.16
C PRO A 45 6.61 5.71 6.08
N GLU A 46 7.05 6.88 6.49
CA GLU A 46 7.21 8.01 5.57
C GLU A 46 8.36 7.85 4.59
N SER A 47 9.21 6.86 4.81
CA SER A 47 10.31 6.54 3.89
C SER A 47 9.87 5.67 2.72
N LEU A 48 8.65 5.15 2.75
CA LEU A 48 8.20 4.13 1.79
C LEU A 48 8.10 4.70 0.38
N GLN A 49 8.73 4.03 -0.59
CA GLN A 49 8.73 4.42 -1.99
C GLN A 49 7.91 3.47 -2.85
N GLU A 50 7.78 2.21 -2.44
CA GLU A 50 6.96 1.24 -3.16
C GLU A 50 6.12 0.44 -2.19
N PHE A 51 4.82 0.34 -2.48
CA PHE A 51 3.87 -0.39 -1.66
C PHE A 51 3.05 -1.29 -2.57
N ASP A 52 3.23 -2.59 -2.41
CA ASP A 52 2.52 -3.61 -3.20
C ASP A 52 1.56 -4.35 -2.27
N CYS A 53 0.27 -4.15 -2.47
CA CYS A 53 -0.76 -4.79 -1.67
C CYS A 53 -1.83 -5.44 -2.54
N ASN A 54 -1.40 -6.06 -3.64
CA ASN A 54 -2.32 -6.77 -4.54
C ASN A 54 -2.94 -7.98 -3.82
N TYR A 55 -4.15 -8.33 -4.20
CA TYR A 55 -4.87 -9.49 -3.65
C TYR A 55 -5.01 -9.39 -2.13
N ASN A 56 -5.70 -8.35 -1.72
CA ASN A 56 -6.10 -8.14 -0.34
C ASN A 56 -7.59 -7.81 -0.34
N GLN A 57 -8.09 -7.18 0.71
CA GLN A 57 -9.49 -6.82 0.84
C GLN A 57 -9.65 -5.33 1.14
N ILE A 58 -8.76 -4.51 0.59
CA ILE A 58 -8.75 -3.07 0.81
C ILE A 58 -9.93 -2.44 0.09
N THR A 59 -10.66 -1.57 0.76
CA THR A 59 -11.84 -0.91 0.21
C THR A 59 -11.63 0.55 -0.11
N LYS A 60 -10.56 1.16 0.40
CA LYS A 60 -10.40 2.60 0.33
C LYS A 60 -8.92 2.97 0.21
N ILE A 61 -8.62 3.91 -0.69
CA ILE A 61 -7.28 4.48 -0.78
C ILE A 61 -7.21 5.63 0.22
N GLU A 62 -6.33 5.49 1.20
CA GLU A 62 -6.17 6.49 2.26
C GLU A 62 -4.79 6.33 2.88
N ASN A 63 -4.34 7.35 3.57
CA ASN A 63 -3.13 7.31 4.39
C ASN A 63 -1.86 6.95 3.60
N LEU A 64 -1.82 7.25 2.31
CA LEU A 64 -0.60 7.08 1.53
C LEU A 64 0.36 8.21 1.87
N THR A 65 1.65 7.87 1.88
CA THR A 65 2.68 8.83 2.26
C THR A 65 3.17 9.62 1.04
N GLU A 66 3.72 10.79 1.29
CA GLU A 66 4.17 11.69 0.22
C GLU A 66 5.45 11.23 -0.47
N SER A 67 6.10 10.19 0.04
CA SER A 67 7.30 9.63 -0.58
C SER A 67 6.98 8.53 -1.58
N LEU A 68 5.74 8.07 -1.63
CA LEU A 68 5.37 6.89 -2.40
C LEU A 68 5.45 7.16 -3.90
N GLN A 69 6.17 6.30 -4.62
CA GLN A 69 6.36 6.42 -6.07
C GLN A 69 5.67 5.31 -6.85
N VAL A 70 5.55 4.12 -6.26
CA VAL A 70 4.90 2.98 -6.89
C VAL A 70 3.86 2.42 -5.92
N PHE A 71 2.61 2.31 -6.38
CA PHE A 71 1.53 1.77 -5.57
C PHE A 71 0.77 0.74 -6.38
N GLU A 72 0.75 -0.51 -5.91
CA GLU A 72 0.03 -1.60 -6.55
C GLU A 72 -1.03 -2.11 -5.62
N CYS A 73 -2.27 -1.97 -6.02
CA CYS A 73 -3.41 -2.41 -5.23
C CYS A 73 -4.44 -3.14 -6.09
N SER A 74 -3.97 -3.90 -7.06
CA SER A 74 -4.85 -4.69 -7.93
C SER A 74 -5.54 -5.80 -7.13
N ASP A 75 -6.70 -6.25 -7.59
CA ASP A 75 -7.44 -7.34 -6.96
C ASP A 75 -7.75 -7.05 -5.49
N ASN A 76 -8.39 -5.93 -5.29
CA ASN A 76 -8.93 -5.52 -3.99
C ASN A 76 -10.41 -5.16 -4.19
N GLN A 77 -10.98 -4.37 -3.31
CA GLN A 77 -12.38 -3.99 -3.35
C GLN A 77 -12.54 -2.47 -3.34
N ILE A 78 -11.59 -1.77 -3.94
CA ILE A 78 -11.58 -0.31 -3.98
C ILE A 78 -12.67 0.17 -4.93
N THR A 79 -13.45 1.17 -4.52
CA THR A 79 -14.54 1.70 -5.32
C THR A 79 -14.27 3.05 -5.93
N LYS A 80 -13.27 3.76 -5.44
CA LYS A 80 -13.02 5.13 -5.86
C LYS A 80 -11.52 5.43 -5.82
N ILE A 81 -11.02 6.08 -6.86
CA ILE A 81 -9.65 6.56 -6.87
C ILE A 81 -9.63 7.96 -6.28
N GLU A 82 -8.89 8.13 -5.19
CA GLU A 82 -8.81 9.38 -4.45
C GLU A 82 -7.55 9.40 -3.61
N ASN A 83 -7.20 10.57 -3.11
CA ASN A 83 -6.13 10.73 -2.11
C ASN A 83 -4.77 10.20 -2.57
N LEU A 84 -4.47 10.28 -3.87
CA LEU A 84 -3.18 9.84 -4.38
C LEU A 84 -2.13 10.93 -4.13
N PRO A 85 -0.94 10.56 -3.65
CA PRO A 85 0.11 11.55 -3.45
C PRO A 85 0.69 12.02 -4.78
N ALA A 86 1.14 13.27 -4.83
CA ALA A 86 1.70 13.84 -6.06
C ALA A 86 3.01 13.18 -6.47
N SER A 87 3.67 12.50 -5.56
CA SER A 87 4.93 11.79 -5.83
C SER A 87 4.74 10.51 -6.65
N LEU A 88 3.51 10.05 -6.80
CA LEU A 88 3.23 8.76 -7.39
C LEU A 88 3.55 8.76 -8.89
N ARG A 89 4.31 7.76 -9.34
CA ARG A 89 4.71 7.59 -10.74
C ARG A 89 4.05 6.39 -11.42
N GLU A 90 3.79 5.33 -10.66
CA GLU A 90 3.13 4.12 -11.18
C GLU A 90 2.02 3.73 -10.23
N PHE A 91 0.87 3.45 -10.80
CA PHE A 91 -0.31 3.09 -10.01
C PHE A 91 -1.03 1.96 -10.71
N TRP A 92 -1.12 0.80 -10.05
CA TRP A 92 -1.77 -0.39 -10.58
C TRP A 92 -2.99 -0.70 -9.73
N CYS A 93 -4.17 -0.60 -10.30
CA CYS A 93 -5.41 -0.83 -9.57
C CYS A 93 -6.40 -1.70 -10.36
N ASN A 94 -5.88 -2.66 -11.12
CA ASN A 94 -6.73 -3.56 -11.92
C ASN A 94 -7.59 -4.43 -11.02
N TYR A 95 -8.72 -4.86 -11.53
CA TYR A 95 -9.60 -5.82 -10.83
C TYR A 95 -10.02 -5.31 -9.45
N ASN A 96 -10.58 -4.13 -9.45
CA ASN A 96 -11.26 -3.56 -8.30
C ASN A 96 -12.70 -3.29 -8.70
N GLN A 97 -13.40 -2.47 -7.95
CA GLN A 97 -14.79 -2.11 -8.23
C GLN A 97 -14.91 -0.61 -8.44
N ILE A 98 -13.89 -0.02 -9.08
CA ILE A 98 -13.80 1.42 -9.25
C ILE A 98 -14.85 1.90 -10.22
N THR A 99 -15.66 2.87 -9.78
CA THR A 99 -16.69 3.46 -10.61
C THR A 99 -16.42 4.93 -10.93
N LYS A 100 -15.39 5.51 -10.33
CA LYS A 100 -15.17 6.94 -10.46
C LYS A 100 -13.69 7.28 -10.32
N ILE A 101 -13.19 8.09 -11.24
CA ILE A 101 -11.81 8.61 -11.20
C ILE A 101 -11.90 10.12 -11.01
N GLU A 102 -11.29 10.62 -9.93
CA GLU A 102 -11.31 12.04 -9.60
C GLU A 102 -9.97 12.51 -9.09
N ASN A 103 -9.66 13.77 -9.33
CA ASN A 103 -8.57 14.47 -8.64
C ASN A 103 -7.22 13.74 -8.73
N LEU A 104 -6.89 13.23 -9.92
CA LEU A 104 -5.57 12.65 -10.11
C LEU A 104 -4.52 13.77 -10.01
N PRO A 105 -3.35 13.47 -9.43
CA PRO A 105 -2.27 14.44 -9.39
C PRO A 105 -1.83 14.82 -10.80
N ALA A 106 -1.43 16.05 -10.96
CA ALA A 106 -0.99 16.56 -12.26
C ALA A 106 0.36 15.95 -12.69
#